data_23f54a41d9035d4768af55b5e5265d5b
#
_entry.id   23f54a41d9035d4768af55b5e5265d5b
#
_cell.length_a   1.000
_cell.length_b   1.000
_cell.length_c   1.000
_cell.angle_alpha   90.00
_cell.angle_beta   90.00
_cell.angle_gamma   90.00
#
_symmetry.space_group_name_H-M   'P 1'
#
loop_
_entity.id
_entity.type
_entity.pdbx_description
1 polymer ?
#
loop_
_entity_poly.entity_id
_entity_poly.type
_entity_poly.pdbx_seq_one_letter_code
_entity_poly.pdbx_strand_id
1 'polypeptide(L)'
;ATLVGQGANRQYVTIDEIPLDLQHAFVAIEDERFYDHNGIDLHGIGRAFISGLSKGRFSEGASTITQQLIKNNVLTSWTSETSFVEKLQRKIQEQYLALELEKQVKDKDWILENYMNSVNLGANTLGVQAASKKYFNKDVSELTLSEASVIAGITQNPSGYNPITHPDKNAKRREKVLNNMKDQGYITKAQYDEAMADDVYSRIAEYNTAGSGSVNTYFIDALIDNVFDDLTAAGYSET
;
A
#
# COMPACT_ATOMS: atom_id res chain seq x y z
N ALA A 1 -22.19 6.92 -13.84
CA ALA A 1 -21.50 6.61 -12.58
C ALA A 1 -21.57 5.10 -12.38
N THR A 2 -20.44 4.43 -12.24
CA THR A 2 -20.40 3.00 -11.93
C THR A 2 -20.29 2.90 -10.42
N LEU A 3 -21.32 2.36 -9.78
CA LEU A 3 -21.25 1.98 -8.35
C LEU A 3 -20.34 0.75 -8.26
N VAL A 4 -19.18 0.92 -7.72
CA VAL A 4 -18.15 -0.12 -7.66
C VAL A 4 -18.08 -0.60 -6.22
N GLY A 5 -18.51 -1.83 -5.95
CA GLY A 5 -18.35 -2.46 -4.64
C GLY A 5 -16.88 -2.56 -4.22
N GLN A 6 -16.64 -2.73 -2.93
CA GLN A 6 -15.28 -2.96 -2.40
C GLN A 6 -14.61 -4.12 -3.17
N GLY A 7 -13.59 -3.83 -3.96
CA GLY A 7 -12.87 -4.79 -4.81
C GLY A 7 -13.06 -4.63 -6.32
N ALA A 8 -14.02 -3.82 -6.77
CA ALA A 8 -14.29 -3.64 -8.20
C ALA A 8 -13.39 -2.59 -8.88
N ASN A 9 -12.60 -1.81 -8.14
CA ASN A 9 -11.57 -0.91 -8.70
C ASN A 9 -10.20 -1.59 -8.91
N ARG A 10 -10.10 -2.90 -8.67
CA ARG A 10 -8.86 -3.62 -8.89
C ARG A 10 -8.66 -3.82 -10.39
N GLN A 11 -7.66 -3.19 -10.96
CA GLN A 11 -7.15 -3.45 -12.30
C GLN A 11 -5.84 -4.24 -12.15
N TYR A 12 -5.87 -5.50 -12.56
CA TYR A 12 -4.70 -6.37 -12.48
C TYR A 12 -3.70 -5.99 -13.57
N VAL A 13 -2.42 -5.94 -13.20
CA VAL A 13 -1.29 -5.71 -14.09
C VAL A 13 -0.23 -6.78 -13.83
N THR A 14 0.43 -7.23 -14.88
CA THR A 14 1.52 -8.20 -14.75
C THR A 14 2.80 -7.53 -14.23
N ILE A 15 3.72 -8.31 -13.67
CA ILE A 15 4.98 -7.78 -13.13
C ILE A 15 5.77 -7.00 -14.18
N ASP A 16 5.72 -7.43 -15.44
CA ASP A 16 6.42 -6.77 -16.56
C ASP A 16 5.83 -5.40 -16.91
N GLU A 17 4.56 -5.14 -16.57
CA GLU A 17 3.90 -3.84 -16.75
C GLU A 17 4.21 -2.87 -15.60
N ILE A 18 4.71 -3.37 -14.47
CA ILE A 18 5.05 -2.56 -13.30
C ILE A 18 6.50 -2.09 -13.41
N PRO A 19 6.78 -0.77 -13.41
CA PRO A 19 8.15 -0.27 -13.49
C PRO A 19 9.04 -0.84 -12.38
N LEU A 20 10.29 -1.16 -12.71
CA LEU A 20 11.28 -1.66 -11.74
C LEU A 20 11.46 -0.70 -10.55
N ASP A 21 11.42 0.59 -10.78
CA ASP A 21 11.50 1.60 -9.70
C ASP A 21 10.37 1.43 -8.67
N LEU A 22 9.16 1.09 -9.13
CA LEU A 22 8.04 0.84 -8.22
C LEU A 22 8.20 -0.49 -7.48
N GLN A 23 8.63 -1.56 -8.17
CA GLN A 23 8.93 -2.85 -7.56
C GLN A 23 10.00 -2.69 -6.46
N HIS A 24 11.10 -2.04 -6.79
CA HIS A 24 12.21 -1.79 -5.86
C HIS A 24 11.80 -0.88 -4.69
N ALA A 25 10.94 0.13 -4.92
CA ALA A 25 10.44 0.99 -3.86
C ALA A 25 9.63 0.21 -2.81
N PHE A 26 8.77 -0.73 -3.25
CA PHE A 26 8.03 -1.61 -2.36
C PHE A 26 8.96 -2.54 -1.59
N VAL A 27 9.88 -3.21 -2.26
CA VAL A 27 10.86 -4.10 -1.62
C VAL A 27 11.71 -3.32 -0.61
N ALA A 28 12.25 -2.16 -1.01
CA ALA A 28 13.12 -1.36 -0.16
C ALA A 28 12.46 -0.86 1.13
N ILE A 29 11.15 -0.57 1.11
CA ILE A 29 10.47 -0.02 2.28
C ILE A 29 9.78 -1.07 3.14
N GLU A 30 9.31 -2.17 2.57
CA GLU A 30 8.54 -3.20 3.25
C GLU A 30 9.36 -4.43 3.63
N ASP A 31 10.31 -4.85 2.76
CA ASP A 31 10.98 -6.14 2.91
C ASP A 31 12.37 -6.14 2.22
N GLU A 32 13.34 -5.47 2.82
CA GLU A 32 14.70 -5.24 2.30
C GLU A 32 15.37 -6.51 1.74
N ARG A 33 15.09 -7.69 2.35
CA ARG A 33 15.66 -8.98 1.98
C ARG A 33 14.67 -9.92 1.32
N PHE A 34 13.66 -9.37 0.66
CA PHE A 34 12.59 -10.12 0.02
C PHE A 34 13.10 -11.27 -0.86
N TYR A 35 14.15 -11.03 -1.62
CA TYR A 35 14.72 -12.03 -2.54
C TYR A 35 15.62 -13.07 -1.84
N ASP A 36 16.02 -12.84 -0.58
CA ASP A 36 16.98 -13.68 0.13
C ASP A 36 16.32 -14.71 1.06
N HIS A 37 15.09 -14.44 1.53
CA HIS A 37 14.40 -15.32 2.46
C HIS A 37 13.26 -16.10 1.79
N ASN A 38 12.74 -17.13 2.47
CA ASN A 38 11.64 -17.98 2.01
C ASN A 38 10.37 -17.70 2.82
N GLY A 39 9.78 -16.52 2.70
CA GLY A 39 8.53 -16.13 3.35
C GLY A 39 8.66 -15.53 4.75
N ILE A 40 9.75 -15.80 5.46
CA ILE A 40 10.05 -15.24 6.78
C ILE A 40 11.46 -14.68 6.80
N ASP A 41 11.61 -13.43 7.23
CA ASP A 41 12.91 -12.81 7.44
C ASP A 41 13.35 -12.94 8.89
N LEU A 42 14.14 -13.99 9.20
CA LEU A 42 14.67 -14.22 10.54
C LEU A 42 15.65 -13.13 11.00
N HIS A 43 16.40 -12.52 10.10
CA HIS A 43 17.29 -11.40 10.41
C HIS A 43 16.47 -10.14 10.77
N GLY A 44 15.40 -9.85 10.04
CA GLY A 44 14.48 -8.75 10.34
C GLY A 44 13.80 -8.94 11.69
N ILE A 45 13.34 -10.15 12.00
CA ILE A 45 12.77 -10.50 13.31
C ILE A 45 13.79 -10.28 14.42
N GLY A 46 15.01 -10.78 14.27
CA GLY A 46 16.10 -10.59 15.25
C GLY A 46 16.41 -9.12 15.49
N ARG A 47 16.54 -8.31 14.42
CA ARG A 47 16.77 -6.88 14.50
C ARG A 47 15.61 -6.15 15.19
N ALA A 48 14.38 -6.46 14.85
CA ALA A 48 13.20 -5.88 15.47
C ALA A 48 13.09 -6.23 16.96
N PHE A 49 13.44 -7.45 17.33
CA PHE A 49 13.48 -7.89 18.74
C PHE A 49 14.53 -7.11 19.56
N ILE A 50 15.75 -6.98 19.06
CA ILE A 50 16.82 -6.21 19.72
C ILE A 50 16.43 -4.72 19.84
N SER A 51 15.89 -4.14 18.77
CA SER A 51 15.42 -2.76 18.75
C SER A 51 14.22 -2.54 19.68
N GLY A 52 13.32 -3.52 19.75
CA GLY A 52 12.15 -3.49 20.62
C GLY A 52 12.52 -3.53 22.10
N LEU A 53 13.49 -4.36 22.47
CA LEU A 53 14.04 -4.42 23.83
C LEU A 53 14.68 -3.10 24.24
N SER A 54 15.41 -2.44 23.34
CA SER A 54 16.09 -1.17 23.62
C SER A 54 15.14 0.04 23.71
N LYS A 55 14.00 0.01 23.00
CA LYS A 55 13.05 1.13 22.90
C LYS A 55 11.72 0.89 23.64
N GLY A 56 11.54 -0.27 24.27
CA GLY A 56 10.31 -0.65 24.95
C GLY A 56 9.06 -0.74 24.06
N ARG A 57 9.24 -0.83 22.74
CA ARG A 57 8.16 -0.97 21.75
C ARG A 57 8.56 -1.98 20.68
N PHE A 58 7.77 -3.01 20.51
CA PHE A 58 7.91 -3.89 19.35
C PHE A 58 7.39 -3.14 18.11
N SER A 59 8.28 -2.74 17.20
CA SER A 59 7.89 -2.07 15.98
C SER A 59 7.31 -3.09 14.99
N GLU A 60 6.23 -2.73 14.31
CA GLU A 60 5.52 -3.58 13.33
C GLU A 60 6.33 -3.86 12.03
N GLY A 61 7.59 -3.45 11.94
CA GLY A 61 8.40 -3.48 10.72
C GLY A 61 9.10 -4.81 10.38
N ALA A 62 8.66 -5.96 10.94
CA ALA A 62 9.30 -7.26 10.70
C ALA A 62 8.46 -8.22 9.86
N SER A 63 7.34 -7.81 9.30
CA SER A 63 6.50 -8.65 8.45
C SER A 63 6.99 -8.56 7.00
N THR A 64 7.17 -9.72 6.37
CA THR A 64 7.58 -9.80 4.97
C THR A 64 6.43 -9.46 4.01
N ILE A 65 6.74 -9.17 2.75
CA ILE A 65 5.76 -8.99 1.66
C ILE A 65 4.86 -10.23 1.56
N THR A 66 5.42 -11.43 1.65
CA THR A 66 4.68 -12.69 1.59
C THR A 66 3.68 -12.83 2.75
N GLN A 67 4.09 -12.47 3.98
CA GLN A 67 3.18 -12.45 5.13
C GLN A 67 2.05 -11.42 4.97
N GLN A 68 2.35 -10.25 4.41
CA GLN A 68 1.34 -9.23 4.13
C GLN A 68 0.35 -9.68 3.05
N LEU A 69 0.83 -10.36 2.00
CA LEU A 69 0.00 -10.96 0.95
C LEU A 69 -1.00 -11.95 1.57
N ILE A 70 -0.53 -12.86 2.43
CA ILE A 70 -1.38 -13.83 3.14
C ILE A 70 -2.40 -13.12 4.03
N LYS A 71 -1.95 -12.17 4.85
CA LYS A 71 -2.83 -11.42 5.75
C LYS A 71 -3.97 -10.74 5.00
N ASN A 72 -3.66 -10.09 3.90
CA ASN A 72 -4.63 -9.26 3.18
C ASN A 72 -5.61 -10.06 2.31
N ASN A 73 -5.23 -11.26 1.85
CA ASN A 73 -6.03 -12.03 0.90
C ASN A 73 -6.61 -13.34 1.47
N VAL A 74 -5.98 -13.91 2.50
CA VAL A 74 -6.39 -15.21 3.07
C VAL A 74 -6.97 -15.04 4.47
N LEU A 75 -6.34 -14.24 5.33
CA LEU A 75 -6.74 -14.06 6.72
C LEU A 75 -7.56 -12.77 6.91
N THR A 76 -8.64 -12.62 6.18
CA THR A 76 -9.41 -11.36 6.09
C THR A 76 -10.11 -10.93 7.39
N SER A 77 -10.25 -11.83 8.38
CA SER A 77 -10.85 -11.53 9.69
C SER A 77 -9.97 -10.70 10.64
N TRP A 78 -8.73 -10.37 10.26
CA TRP A 78 -7.78 -9.66 11.12
C TRP A 78 -8.26 -8.27 11.59
N THR A 79 -9.18 -7.65 10.86
CA THR A 79 -9.75 -6.34 11.20
C THR A 79 -10.67 -6.37 12.42
N SER A 80 -11.21 -7.56 12.77
CA SER A 80 -12.10 -7.77 13.92
C SER A 80 -11.38 -8.28 15.17
N GLU A 81 -10.05 -8.50 15.10
CA GLU A 81 -9.27 -9.02 16.23
C GLU A 81 -9.12 -7.99 17.34
N THR A 82 -9.56 -8.35 18.55
CA THR A 82 -9.48 -7.50 19.73
C THR A 82 -8.47 -8.00 20.76
N SER A 83 -8.24 -9.32 20.84
CA SER A 83 -7.39 -9.92 21.85
C SER A 83 -5.94 -10.10 21.40
N PHE A 84 -5.03 -10.10 22.38
CA PHE A 84 -3.60 -10.40 22.12
C PHE A 84 -3.42 -11.84 21.59
N VAL A 85 -4.21 -12.79 22.09
CA VAL A 85 -4.13 -14.20 21.70
C VAL A 85 -4.52 -14.39 20.24
N GLU A 86 -5.60 -13.76 19.79
CA GLU A 86 -6.02 -13.78 18.37
C GLU A 86 -4.92 -13.21 17.45
N LYS A 87 -4.33 -12.07 17.81
CA LYS A 87 -3.22 -11.46 17.07
C LYS A 87 -2.00 -12.38 17.01
N LEU A 88 -1.68 -13.08 18.09
CA LEU A 88 -0.56 -14.01 18.12
C LEU A 88 -0.84 -15.27 17.27
N GLN A 89 -2.06 -15.82 17.37
CA GLN A 89 -2.48 -16.96 16.55
C GLN A 89 -2.42 -16.62 15.06
N ARG A 90 -2.99 -15.48 14.68
CA ARG A 90 -2.90 -15.01 13.30
C ARG A 90 -1.45 -14.86 12.85
N LYS A 91 -0.57 -14.28 13.70
CA LYS A 91 0.83 -14.09 13.34
C LYS A 91 1.58 -15.40 13.10
N ILE A 92 1.26 -16.44 13.86
CA ILE A 92 1.79 -17.79 13.63
C ILE A 92 1.23 -18.37 12.32
N GLN A 93 -0.06 -18.18 12.05
CA GLN A 93 -0.68 -18.63 10.79
C GLN A 93 -0.09 -17.92 9.58
N GLU A 94 0.12 -16.58 9.65
CA GLU A 94 0.79 -15.81 8.60
C GLU A 94 2.18 -16.38 8.28
N GLN A 95 2.97 -16.66 9.30
CA GLN A 95 4.32 -17.22 9.12
C GLN A 95 4.29 -18.60 8.48
N TYR A 96 3.44 -19.49 8.99
CA TYR A 96 3.31 -20.84 8.45
C TYR A 96 2.85 -20.82 6.98
N LEU A 97 1.80 -20.05 6.68
CA LEU A 97 1.28 -19.96 5.32
C LEU A 97 2.26 -19.26 4.37
N ALA A 98 3.04 -18.31 4.85
CA ALA A 98 4.07 -17.66 4.03
C ALA A 98 5.19 -18.63 3.62
N LEU A 99 5.63 -19.49 4.55
CA LEU A 99 6.61 -20.56 4.24
C LEU A 99 6.04 -21.56 3.23
N GLU A 100 4.80 -22.01 3.43
CA GLU A 100 4.16 -22.97 2.52
C GLU A 100 3.92 -22.37 1.14
N LEU A 101 3.50 -21.10 1.06
CA LEU A 101 3.30 -20.41 -0.21
C LEU A 101 4.62 -20.36 -1.00
N GLU A 102 5.69 -19.88 -0.39
CA GLU A 102 6.99 -19.76 -1.09
C GLU A 102 7.60 -21.10 -1.46
N LYS A 103 7.36 -22.13 -0.65
CA LYS A 103 7.77 -23.50 -0.98
C LYS A 103 7.05 -24.06 -2.21
N GLN A 104 5.78 -23.71 -2.41
CA GLN A 104 4.96 -24.19 -3.51
C GLN A 104 5.17 -23.36 -4.78
N VAL A 105 5.15 -22.03 -4.65
CA VAL A 105 5.22 -21.11 -5.79
C VAL A 105 6.65 -20.99 -6.32
N LYS A 106 7.65 -20.86 -5.45
CA LYS A 106 9.09 -20.71 -5.79
C LYS A 106 9.38 -19.58 -6.79
N ASP A 107 8.55 -18.56 -6.82
CA ASP A 107 8.59 -17.46 -7.75
C ASP A 107 8.32 -16.16 -6.99
N LYS A 108 9.38 -15.38 -6.78
CA LYS A 108 9.32 -14.10 -6.07
C LYS A 108 8.57 -13.03 -6.87
N ASP A 109 8.68 -13.05 -8.18
CA ASP A 109 8.02 -12.09 -9.05
C ASP A 109 6.51 -12.31 -9.01
N TRP A 110 6.05 -13.57 -9.00
CA TRP A 110 4.64 -13.89 -8.81
C TRP A 110 4.12 -13.39 -7.44
N ILE A 111 4.89 -13.55 -6.37
CA ILE A 111 4.50 -13.09 -5.03
C ILE A 111 4.40 -11.56 -5.01
N LEU A 112 5.41 -10.87 -5.55
CA LEU A 112 5.44 -9.42 -5.62
C LEU A 112 4.30 -8.86 -6.47
N GLU A 113 4.05 -9.46 -7.64
CA GLU A 113 2.93 -9.12 -8.53
C GLU A 113 1.59 -9.19 -7.79
N ASN A 114 1.31 -10.30 -7.13
CA ASN A 114 0.05 -10.46 -6.39
C ASN A 114 -0.07 -9.52 -5.20
N TYR A 115 1.04 -9.23 -4.51
CA TYR A 115 1.08 -8.23 -3.45
C TYR A 115 0.75 -6.83 -3.99
N MET A 116 1.44 -6.40 -5.05
CA MET A 116 1.27 -5.08 -5.65
C MET A 116 -0.12 -4.88 -6.25
N ASN A 117 -0.77 -5.95 -6.72
CA ASN A 117 -2.14 -5.92 -7.20
C ASN A 117 -3.21 -5.97 -6.10
N SER A 118 -2.84 -6.24 -4.83
CA SER A 118 -3.82 -6.44 -3.74
C SER A 118 -3.63 -5.50 -2.55
N VAL A 119 -2.51 -4.80 -2.46
CA VAL A 119 -2.22 -3.90 -1.34
C VAL A 119 -3.17 -2.70 -1.32
N ASN A 120 -3.63 -2.33 -0.11
CA ASN A 120 -4.42 -1.12 0.10
C ASN A 120 -3.51 0.11 0.05
N LEU A 121 -3.78 1.03 -0.86
CA LEU A 121 -3.01 2.25 -1.09
C LEU A 121 -3.83 3.54 -0.80
N GLY A 122 -4.84 3.43 0.05
CA GLY A 122 -5.66 4.57 0.47
C GLY A 122 -6.68 5.02 -0.60
N ALA A 123 -7.53 5.99 -0.26
CA ALA A 123 -8.53 6.55 -1.17
C ALA A 123 -9.36 5.49 -1.93
N ASN A 124 -9.70 4.38 -1.27
CA ASN A 124 -10.39 3.22 -1.85
C ASN A 124 -9.65 2.56 -3.02
N THR A 125 -8.32 2.68 -3.11
CA THR A 125 -7.53 2.02 -4.14
C THR A 125 -6.94 0.70 -3.62
N LEU A 126 -7.17 -0.37 -4.37
CA LEU A 126 -6.52 -1.66 -4.17
C LEU A 126 -5.62 -1.96 -5.37
N GLY A 127 -4.33 -2.10 -5.09
CA GLY A 127 -3.30 -2.35 -6.09
C GLY A 127 -2.75 -1.10 -6.75
N VAL A 128 -1.58 -1.27 -7.36
CA VAL A 128 -0.75 -0.17 -7.89
C VAL A 128 -1.34 0.51 -9.11
N GLN A 129 -2.06 -0.21 -9.97
CA GLN A 129 -2.71 0.40 -11.14
C GLN A 129 -3.81 1.37 -10.73
N ALA A 130 -4.66 0.96 -9.78
CA ALA A 130 -5.71 1.82 -9.26
C ALA A 130 -5.13 3.05 -8.54
N ALA A 131 -4.04 2.88 -7.79
CA ALA A 131 -3.34 3.98 -7.13
C ALA A 131 -2.71 4.95 -8.14
N SER A 132 -2.05 4.43 -9.19
CA SER A 132 -1.48 5.24 -10.28
C SER A 132 -2.55 6.11 -10.94
N LYS A 133 -3.69 5.51 -11.30
CA LYS A 133 -4.82 6.27 -11.87
C LYS A 133 -5.38 7.29 -10.89
N LYS A 134 -5.52 6.93 -9.61
CA LYS A 134 -6.09 7.82 -8.58
C LYS A 134 -5.22 9.02 -8.29
N TYR A 135 -3.92 8.82 -8.13
CA TYR A 135 -3.02 9.89 -7.67
C TYR A 135 -2.38 10.68 -8.81
N PHE A 136 -2.17 10.05 -9.98
CA PHE A 136 -1.42 10.64 -11.08
C PHE A 136 -2.15 10.64 -12.42
N ASN A 137 -3.33 10.01 -12.52
CA ASN A 137 -4.08 9.83 -13.78
C ASN A 137 -3.25 9.15 -14.89
N LYS A 138 -2.32 8.30 -14.50
CA LYS A 138 -1.40 7.61 -15.40
C LYS A 138 -1.63 6.10 -15.36
N ASP A 139 -1.18 5.43 -16.39
CA ASP A 139 -0.94 4.00 -16.32
C ASP A 139 0.24 3.72 -15.38
N VAL A 140 0.22 2.56 -14.71
CA VAL A 140 1.30 2.21 -13.77
C VAL A 140 2.65 2.16 -14.47
N SER A 141 2.68 1.72 -15.73
CA SER A 141 3.88 1.64 -16.56
C SER A 141 4.54 2.99 -16.86
N GLU A 142 3.79 4.09 -16.69
CA GLU A 142 4.25 5.46 -16.95
C GLU A 142 4.76 6.20 -15.70
N LEU A 143 4.78 5.51 -14.53
CA LEU A 143 5.22 6.14 -13.29
C LEU A 143 6.71 6.41 -13.28
N THR A 144 7.09 7.61 -12.87
CA THR A 144 8.48 7.98 -12.60
C THR A 144 8.93 7.46 -11.23
N LEU A 145 10.24 7.43 -10.97
CA LEU A 145 10.81 7.10 -9.66
C LEU A 145 10.18 7.95 -8.54
N SER A 146 10.01 9.24 -8.79
CA SER A 146 9.39 10.16 -7.85
C SER A 146 7.96 9.75 -7.48
N GLU A 147 7.13 9.44 -8.48
CA GLU A 147 5.74 9.00 -8.31
C GLU A 147 5.65 7.60 -7.67
N ALA A 148 6.52 6.68 -8.08
CA ALA A 148 6.65 5.34 -7.50
C ALA A 148 6.94 5.40 -5.99
N SER A 149 7.85 6.29 -5.57
CA SER A 149 8.20 6.48 -4.15
C SER A 149 7.06 7.07 -3.31
N VAL A 150 6.18 7.90 -3.91
CA VAL A 150 4.95 8.38 -3.26
C VAL A 150 4.01 7.21 -2.98
N ILE A 151 3.74 6.37 -3.99
CA ILE A 151 2.83 5.21 -3.87
C ILE A 151 3.36 4.22 -2.83
N ALA A 152 4.64 3.85 -2.89
CA ALA A 152 5.25 2.95 -1.93
C ALA A 152 5.21 3.51 -0.49
N GLY A 153 5.26 4.83 -0.34
CA GLY A 153 5.14 5.50 0.96
C GLY A 153 3.79 5.33 1.66
N ILE A 154 2.74 4.93 0.95
CA ILE A 154 1.37 4.81 1.49
C ILE A 154 1.19 3.54 2.34
N THR A 155 1.88 2.46 2.01
CA THR A 155 1.63 1.08 2.47
C THR A 155 1.43 0.91 3.96
N GLN A 156 2.28 1.50 4.79
CA GLN A 156 2.27 1.31 6.24
C GLN A 156 1.02 1.85 6.93
N ASN A 157 0.47 2.96 6.42
CA ASN A 157 -0.72 3.60 6.96
C ASN A 157 -1.49 4.32 5.85
N PRO A 158 -2.34 3.59 5.10
CA PRO A 158 -3.01 4.10 3.90
C PRO A 158 -3.82 5.38 4.11
N SER A 159 -4.44 5.56 5.26
CA SER A 159 -5.17 6.79 5.59
C SER A 159 -4.23 7.91 6.03
N GLY A 160 -3.22 7.60 6.87
CA GLY A 160 -2.32 8.60 7.46
C GLY A 160 -1.22 9.10 6.51
N TYR A 161 -0.89 8.32 5.46
CA TYR A 161 0.08 8.68 4.42
C TYR A 161 -0.56 8.90 3.05
N ASN A 162 -1.87 9.16 3.02
CA ASN A 162 -2.55 9.50 1.78
C ASN A 162 -1.98 10.83 1.23
N PRO A 163 -1.43 10.88 0.00
CA PRO A 163 -0.75 12.05 -0.54
C PRO A 163 -1.70 13.21 -0.86
N ILE A 164 -3.01 12.98 -0.97
CA ILE A 164 -4.01 14.03 -1.20
C ILE A 164 -4.35 14.73 0.12
N THR A 165 -4.63 13.95 1.18
CA THR A 165 -5.11 14.51 2.46
C THR A 165 -3.99 14.80 3.45
N HIS A 166 -2.83 14.15 3.32
CA HIS A 166 -1.68 14.28 4.21
C HIS A 166 -0.36 14.36 3.42
N PRO A 167 -0.20 15.32 2.48
CA PRO A 167 0.98 15.42 1.61
C PRO A 167 2.30 15.50 2.41
N ASP A 168 2.34 16.29 3.49
CA ASP A 168 3.55 16.45 4.32
C ASP A 168 4.00 15.13 5.01
N LYS A 169 3.04 14.31 5.43
CA LYS A 169 3.35 13.01 6.05
C LYS A 169 3.81 12.02 5.01
N ASN A 170 3.18 12.02 3.84
CA ASN A 170 3.61 11.20 2.72
C ASN A 170 5.00 11.63 2.23
N ALA A 171 5.29 12.94 2.13
CA ALA A 171 6.60 13.44 1.73
C ALA A 171 7.73 12.93 2.63
N LYS A 172 7.55 12.93 3.94
CA LYS A 172 8.52 12.35 4.89
C LYS A 172 8.69 10.84 4.68
N ARG A 173 7.60 10.15 4.36
CA ARG A 173 7.65 8.71 4.12
C ARG A 173 8.31 8.40 2.77
N ARG A 174 8.01 9.18 1.73
CA ARG A 174 8.65 9.15 0.40
C ARG A 174 10.17 9.33 0.51
N GLU A 175 10.64 10.32 1.26
CA GLU A 175 12.07 10.51 1.53
C GLU A 175 12.70 9.26 2.14
N LYS A 176 12.00 8.59 3.08
CA LYS A 176 12.48 7.32 3.64
C LYS A 176 12.54 6.21 2.58
N VAL A 177 11.54 6.11 1.69
CA VAL A 177 11.57 5.14 0.57
C VAL A 177 12.80 5.37 -0.29
N LEU A 178 13.01 6.60 -0.76
CA LEU A 178 14.14 6.96 -1.62
C LEU A 178 15.50 6.74 -0.92
N ASN A 179 15.62 7.04 0.37
CA ASN A 179 16.83 6.75 1.15
C ASN A 179 17.09 5.24 1.21
N ASN A 180 16.07 4.44 1.51
CA ASN A 180 16.20 2.98 1.54
C ASN A 180 16.63 2.43 0.17
N MET A 181 16.00 2.90 -0.91
CA MET A 181 16.37 2.50 -2.29
C MET A 181 17.83 2.83 -2.61
N LYS A 182 18.30 4.01 -2.22
CA LYS A 182 19.69 4.44 -2.40
C LYS A 182 20.64 3.58 -1.57
N ASP A 183 20.35 3.40 -0.28
CA ASP A 183 21.22 2.68 0.65
C ASP A 183 21.31 1.17 0.31
N GLN A 184 20.25 0.62 -0.30
CA GLN A 184 20.20 -0.76 -0.81
C GLN A 184 20.75 -0.89 -2.26
N GLY A 185 21.15 0.21 -2.90
CA GLY A 185 21.78 0.20 -4.21
C GLY A 185 20.81 0.09 -5.40
N TYR A 186 19.51 0.24 -5.20
CA TYR A 186 18.52 0.26 -6.28
C TYR A 186 18.58 1.54 -7.12
N ILE A 187 18.95 2.66 -6.51
CA ILE A 187 19.12 3.94 -7.20
C ILE A 187 20.45 4.60 -6.83
N THR A 188 20.97 5.40 -7.74
CA THR A 188 22.15 6.23 -7.51
C THR A 188 21.81 7.47 -6.70
N LYS A 189 22.85 8.14 -6.15
CA LYS A 189 22.65 9.44 -5.49
C LYS A 189 22.05 10.49 -6.45
N ALA A 190 22.43 10.49 -7.71
CA ALA A 190 21.91 11.43 -8.70
C ALA A 190 20.40 11.23 -8.92
N GLN A 191 19.94 9.98 -9.06
CA GLN A 191 18.51 9.65 -9.17
C GLN A 191 17.74 10.02 -7.89
N TYR A 192 18.34 9.80 -6.72
CA TYR A 192 17.76 10.24 -5.45
C TYR A 192 17.58 11.76 -5.41
N ASP A 193 18.63 12.53 -5.75
CA ASP A 193 18.61 14.00 -5.72
C ASP A 193 17.57 14.55 -6.73
N GLU A 194 17.48 13.96 -7.94
CA GLU A 194 16.49 14.32 -8.95
C GLU A 194 15.06 14.02 -8.45
N ALA A 195 14.83 12.82 -7.93
CA ALA A 195 13.52 12.48 -7.39
C ALA A 195 13.12 13.39 -6.22
N MET A 196 14.04 13.74 -5.31
CA MET A 196 13.77 14.64 -4.20
C MET A 196 13.48 16.07 -4.63
N ALA A 197 14.07 16.54 -5.73
CA ALA A 197 13.84 17.87 -6.28
C ALA A 197 12.50 17.99 -7.05
N ASP A 198 11.87 16.86 -7.39
CA ASP A 198 10.63 16.85 -8.15
C ASP A 198 9.43 17.29 -7.30
N ASP A 199 8.68 18.28 -7.82
CA ASP A 199 7.45 18.82 -7.19
C ASP A 199 6.23 17.93 -7.47
N VAL A 200 6.30 16.68 -7.04
CA VAL A 200 5.27 15.65 -7.28
C VAL A 200 3.94 15.98 -6.60
N TYR A 201 3.97 16.67 -5.45
CA TYR A 201 2.75 16.95 -4.68
C TYR A 201 1.90 18.06 -5.30
N SER A 202 2.49 19.06 -5.96
CA SER A 202 1.73 20.05 -6.72
C SER A 202 0.96 19.40 -7.87
N ARG A 203 1.56 18.43 -8.58
CA ARG A 203 0.84 17.67 -9.63
C ARG A 203 -0.32 16.86 -9.07
N ILE A 204 -0.14 16.21 -7.90
CA ILE A 204 -1.21 15.47 -7.23
C ILE A 204 -2.35 16.40 -6.83
N ALA A 205 -2.03 17.56 -6.26
CA ALA A 205 -3.01 18.55 -5.85
C ALA A 205 -3.78 19.10 -7.04
N GLU A 206 -3.09 19.48 -8.11
CA GLU A 206 -3.68 20.01 -9.34
C GLU A 206 -4.64 19.01 -9.97
N TYR A 207 -4.22 17.77 -10.16
CA TYR A 207 -5.05 16.71 -10.72
C TYR A 207 -6.32 16.44 -9.89
N ASN A 208 -6.18 16.34 -8.57
CA ASN A 208 -7.32 16.06 -7.71
C ASN A 208 -8.25 17.26 -7.50
N THR A 209 -7.75 18.49 -7.66
CA THR A 209 -8.58 19.70 -7.65
C THR A 209 -9.36 19.85 -8.96
N ALA A 210 -8.73 19.60 -10.10
CA ALA A 210 -9.39 19.64 -11.41
C ALA A 210 -10.50 18.57 -11.53
N GLY A 211 -10.30 17.39 -10.93
CA GLY A 211 -11.30 16.30 -10.90
C GLY A 211 -12.50 16.56 -9.98
N SER A 212 -12.37 17.45 -8.98
CA SER A 212 -13.48 17.81 -8.09
C SER A 212 -14.53 18.71 -8.72
N GLY A 213 -14.27 19.21 -9.91
CA GLY A 213 -15.22 19.99 -10.71
C GLY A 213 -16.08 19.17 -11.69
N SER A 214 -16.00 17.85 -11.68
CA SER A 214 -16.77 17.02 -12.60
C SER A 214 -18.25 16.89 -12.17
N VAL A 215 -19.13 16.96 -13.16
CA VAL A 215 -20.60 16.94 -13.10
C VAL A 215 -21.22 15.75 -12.34
N ASN A 216 -20.40 14.82 -11.83
CA ASN A 216 -20.84 13.65 -11.08
C ASN A 216 -21.17 13.90 -9.61
N THR A 217 -20.74 15.01 -9.03
CA THR A 217 -20.94 15.29 -7.59
C THR A 217 -22.41 15.51 -7.27
N TYR A 218 -23.11 16.34 -8.06
CA TYR A 218 -24.51 16.66 -7.76
C TYR A 218 -25.45 15.44 -7.83
N PHE A 219 -25.26 14.57 -8.83
CA PHE A 219 -26.08 13.36 -8.95
C PHE A 219 -25.77 12.34 -7.84
N ILE A 220 -24.51 12.17 -7.48
CA ILE A 220 -24.09 11.25 -6.40
C ILE A 220 -24.52 11.80 -5.05
N ASP A 221 -24.35 13.10 -4.80
CA ASP A 221 -24.79 13.75 -3.57
C ASP A 221 -26.31 13.65 -3.41
N ALA A 222 -27.08 13.95 -4.48
CA ALA A 222 -28.52 13.79 -4.47
C ALA A 222 -28.99 12.33 -4.31
N LEU A 223 -28.24 11.35 -4.86
CA LEU A 223 -28.52 9.94 -4.67
C LEU A 223 -28.26 9.49 -3.24
N ILE A 224 -27.16 9.95 -2.66
CA ILE A 224 -26.80 9.68 -1.24
C ILE A 224 -27.88 10.25 -0.34
N ASP A 225 -28.27 11.51 -0.51
CA ASP A 225 -29.33 12.15 0.28
C ASP A 225 -30.66 11.39 0.18
N ASN A 226 -31.08 11.01 -1.03
CA ASN A 226 -32.31 10.21 -1.21
C ASN A 226 -32.21 8.84 -0.54
N VAL A 227 -31.06 8.16 -0.61
CA VAL A 227 -30.88 6.85 0.05
C VAL A 227 -30.88 7.00 1.58
N PHE A 228 -30.28 8.05 2.11
CA PHE A 228 -30.33 8.36 3.56
C PHE A 228 -31.74 8.66 4.02
N ASP A 229 -32.51 9.45 3.26
CA ASP A 229 -33.92 9.75 3.55
C ASP A 229 -34.77 8.49 3.54
N ASP A 230 -34.61 7.62 2.55
CA ASP A 230 -35.32 6.34 2.44
C ASP A 230 -34.97 5.39 3.59
N LEU A 231 -33.70 5.27 3.96
CA LEU A 231 -33.26 4.45 5.08
C LEU A 231 -33.77 4.98 6.41
N THR A 232 -33.75 6.30 6.61
CA THR A 232 -34.31 6.95 7.79
C THR A 232 -35.81 6.74 7.90
N ALA A 233 -36.54 6.86 6.80
CA ALA A 233 -37.99 6.56 6.73
C ALA A 233 -38.29 5.08 7.00
N ALA A 234 -37.37 4.18 6.67
CA ALA A 234 -37.44 2.75 6.97
C ALA A 234 -37.02 2.38 8.42
N GLY A 235 -36.65 3.37 9.24
CA GLY A 235 -36.33 3.19 10.67
C GLY A 235 -34.88 2.83 10.98
N TYR A 236 -33.95 3.01 10.02
CA TYR A 236 -32.51 2.88 10.26
C TYR A 236 -31.95 4.21 10.76
N SER A 237 -31.08 4.18 11.77
CA SER A 237 -30.36 5.36 12.27
C SER A 237 -28.92 5.37 11.78
N GLU A 238 -28.36 6.56 11.57
CA GLU A 238 -26.92 6.74 11.41
C GLU A 238 -26.20 6.23 12.68
N THR A 239 -25.29 5.26 12.51
CA THR A 239 -24.36 4.81 13.55
C THR A 239 -22.94 5.03 13.09
#